data_992023d57954fa79971c4e30f2f3a9fe
#
_entry.id   992023d57954fa79971c4e30f2f3a9fe
#
_cell.length_a   1.000
_cell.length_b   1.000
_cell.length_c   1.000
_cell.angle_alpha   90.00
_cell.angle_beta   90.00
_cell.angle_gamma   90.00
#
_symmetry.space_group_name_H-M   'P 1'
#
loop_
_entity.id
_entity.type
_entity.pdbx_description
1 polymer ?
#
loop_
_entity_poly.entity_id
_entity_poly.type
_entity_poly.pdbx_seq_one_letter_code
_entity_poly.pdbx_strand_id
1 'polypeptide(L)'
;TGTAGPVRWHVLLADARAPEENDASAQVLVTVESGAGPVTTLVTGDMEEDASAAWVAGHRSDAAAPPRVDVLKVAHHGARNGGTAVPRAVGARLHMVSVGADNPYGHPHRATVDALGRLGPVARTDLHGTLALTAADGPNSDGAPEITAHTVRPPSSVRTGP
;
A
#
# COMPACT_ATOMS: atom_id res chain seq x y z
N THR A 1 -1.92 18.12 5.88
CA THR A 1 -3.00 17.86 4.92
C THR A 1 -2.87 18.77 3.72
N GLY A 2 -3.36 18.33 2.57
CA GLY A 2 -3.43 19.12 1.35
C GLY A 2 -4.50 18.60 0.40
N THR A 3 -4.78 19.38 -0.65
CA THR A 3 -5.74 19.03 -1.69
C THR A 3 -5.23 19.46 -3.07
N ALA A 4 -5.55 18.69 -4.09
CA ALA A 4 -5.29 19.02 -5.50
C ALA A 4 -6.38 18.38 -6.37
N GLY A 5 -7.32 19.19 -6.88
CA GLY A 5 -8.47 18.69 -7.61
C GLY A 5 -9.28 17.68 -6.78
N PRO A 6 -9.56 16.48 -7.31
CA PRO A 6 -10.29 15.44 -6.58
C PRO A 6 -9.44 14.68 -5.54
N VAL A 7 -8.16 15.03 -5.39
CA VAL A 7 -7.24 14.33 -4.50
C VAL A 7 -7.07 15.11 -3.20
N ARG A 8 -7.22 14.43 -2.08
CA ARG A 8 -6.87 14.92 -0.73
C ARG A 8 -5.82 14.01 -0.13
N TRP A 9 -4.94 14.55 0.70
CA TRP A 9 -4.00 13.76 1.47
C TRP A 9 -3.83 14.26 2.90
N HIS A 10 -3.58 13.31 3.77
CA HIS A 10 -3.29 13.56 5.17
C HIS A 10 -2.02 12.79 5.56
N VAL A 11 -1.02 13.50 6.05
CA VAL A 11 0.16 12.89 6.65
C VAL A 11 -0.21 12.43 8.06
N LEU A 12 -0.27 11.12 8.26
CA LEU A 12 -0.62 10.50 9.55
C LEU A 12 0.59 10.42 10.47
N LEU A 13 1.76 10.18 9.90
CA LEU A 13 3.04 10.16 10.60
C LEU A 13 4.13 10.70 9.69
N ALA A 14 5.03 11.49 10.25
CA ALA A 14 6.32 11.84 9.68
C ALA A 14 7.25 12.18 10.85
N ASP A 15 8.12 11.24 11.22
CA ASP A 15 9.06 11.41 12.33
C ASP A 15 10.49 11.56 11.79
N ALA A 16 10.90 12.80 11.57
CA ALA A 16 12.27 13.12 11.14
C ALA A 16 13.34 12.82 12.22
N ARG A 17 12.94 12.37 13.42
CA ARG A 17 13.84 12.02 14.52
C ARG A 17 13.93 10.52 14.74
N ALA A 18 13.25 9.72 13.91
CA ALA A 18 13.38 8.27 13.97
C ALA A 18 14.86 7.88 13.87
N PRO A 19 15.31 6.90 14.67
CA PRO A 19 16.73 6.53 14.73
C PRO A 19 17.22 5.89 13.43
N GLU A 20 16.33 5.23 12.70
CA GLU A 20 16.62 4.58 11.43
C GLU A 20 15.97 5.36 10.27
N GLU A 21 16.68 5.45 9.15
CA GLU A 21 16.22 6.21 7.98
C GLU A 21 14.87 5.71 7.44
N ASN A 22 14.69 4.40 7.40
CA ASN A 22 13.43 3.80 6.95
C ASN A 22 12.26 4.12 7.88
N ASP A 23 12.50 4.20 9.19
CA ASP A 23 11.48 4.51 10.18
C ASP A 23 11.10 6.00 10.19
N ALA A 24 11.92 6.88 9.58
CA ALA A 24 11.56 8.25 9.26
C ALA A 24 10.54 8.37 8.11
N SER A 25 10.13 7.26 7.51
CA SER A 25 9.16 7.23 6.42
C SER A 25 7.83 7.89 6.78
N ALA A 26 7.36 8.76 5.89
CA ALA A 26 6.04 9.37 6.05
C ALA A 26 4.93 8.35 5.75
N GLN A 27 3.92 8.32 6.62
CA GLN A 27 2.66 7.64 6.34
C GLN A 27 1.64 8.64 5.82
N VAL A 28 1.11 8.39 4.64
CA VAL A 28 0.20 9.31 3.98
C VAL A 28 -1.08 8.58 3.58
N LEU A 29 -2.20 9.06 4.09
CA LEU A 29 -3.52 8.66 3.62
C LEU A 29 -3.90 9.56 2.45
N VAL A 30 -4.12 8.97 1.30
CA VAL A 30 -4.59 9.64 0.08
C VAL A 30 -6.03 9.25 -0.16
N THR A 31 -6.90 10.22 -0.38
CA THR A 31 -8.29 10.00 -0.80
C THR A 31 -8.50 10.61 -2.18
N VAL A 32 -9.02 9.84 -3.10
CA VAL A 32 -9.41 10.29 -4.44
C VAL A 32 -10.93 10.25 -4.53
N GLU A 33 -11.56 11.40 -4.75
CA GLU A 33 -12.99 11.47 -5.03
C GLU A 33 -13.25 10.98 -6.46
N SER A 34 -14.08 9.99 -6.61
CA SER A 34 -14.53 9.45 -7.91
C SER A 34 -16.04 9.54 -8.05
N GLY A 35 -16.56 9.35 -9.25
CA GLY A 35 -18.01 9.29 -9.48
C GLY A 35 -18.70 8.15 -8.73
N ALA A 36 -17.95 7.10 -8.40
CA ALA A 36 -18.41 5.92 -7.65
C ALA A 36 -18.18 6.04 -6.12
N GLY A 37 -17.73 7.19 -5.65
CA GLY A 37 -17.37 7.43 -4.25
C GLY A 37 -15.86 7.55 -4.00
N PRO A 38 -15.47 7.88 -2.76
CA PRO A 38 -14.08 8.06 -2.40
C PRO A 38 -13.32 6.73 -2.40
N VAL A 39 -12.08 6.76 -2.91
CA VAL A 39 -11.11 5.66 -2.80
C VAL A 39 -9.96 6.11 -1.91
N THR A 40 -9.68 5.32 -0.89
CA THR A 40 -8.64 5.61 0.08
C THR A 40 -7.42 4.71 -0.11
N THR A 41 -6.24 5.31 -0.14
CA THR A 41 -4.95 4.61 -0.23
C THR A 41 -4.04 5.03 0.91
N LEU A 42 -3.52 4.07 1.65
CA LEU A 42 -2.45 4.32 2.61
C LEU A 42 -1.09 4.00 1.97
N VAL A 43 -0.20 4.98 2.00
CA VAL A 43 1.20 4.85 1.60
C VAL A 43 2.07 4.86 2.85
N THR A 44 2.92 3.86 3.03
CA THR A 44 3.66 3.64 4.28
C THR A 44 5.18 3.83 4.15
N GLY A 45 5.65 4.24 2.97
CA GLY A 45 7.10 4.36 2.73
C GLY A 45 7.83 3.04 2.95
N ASP A 46 9.00 3.11 3.53
CA ASP A 46 9.86 1.94 3.82
C ASP A 46 9.93 1.63 5.32
N MET A 47 8.91 2.03 6.08
CA MET A 47 8.78 1.78 7.52
C MET A 47 8.98 0.29 7.83
N GLU A 48 9.77 0.02 8.85
CA GLU A 48 10.09 -1.33 9.30
C GLU A 48 9.13 -1.85 10.39
N GLU A 49 9.33 -3.11 10.79
CA GLU A 49 8.36 -3.85 11.61
C GLU A 49 8.10 -3.19 12.98
N ASP A 50 9.15 -2.77 13.66
CA ASP A 50 9.03 -2.20 15.01
C ASP A 50 8.31 -0.84 14.98
N ALA A 51 8.67 0.04 14.04
CA ALA A 51 7.98 1.32 13.85
C ALA A 51 6.53 1.11 13.39
N SER A 52 6.28 0.14 12.50
CA SER A 52 4.94 -0.26 12.06
C SER A 52 4.08 -0.76 13.22
N ALA A 53 4.65 -1.59 14.10
CA ALA A 53 3.95 -2.12 15.27
C ALA A 53 3.68 -1.02 16.31
N ALA A 54 4.63 -0.11 16.54
CA ALA A 54 4.48 1.03 17.43
C ALA A 54 3.37 1.98 16.93
N TRP A 55 3.35 2.26 15.63
CA TRP A 55 2.29 3.08 15.02
C TRP A 55 0.91 2.46 15.24
N VAL A 56 0.75 1.18 14.97
CA VAL A 56 -0.52 0.46 15.19
C VAL A 56 -0.90 0.48 16.67
N ALA A 57 0.07 0.25 17.58
CA ALA A 57 -0.18 0.28 19.01
C ALA A 57 -0.67 1.64 19.52
N GLY A 58 -0.09 2.74 18.98
CA GLY A 58 -0.51 4.10 19.29
C GLY A 58 -1.93 4.44 18.82
N HIS A 59 -2.46 3.68 17.87
CA HIS A 59 -3.79 3.88 17.28
C HIS A 59 -4.84 2.85 17.75
N ARG A 60 -4.65 2.23 18.92
CA ARG A 60 -5.55 1.17 19.42
C ARG A 60 -6.81 1.67 20.13
N SER A 61 -6.93 2.97 20.43
CA SER A 61 -8.16 3.52 20.99
C SER A 61 -9.20 3.72 19.89
N ASP A 62 -10.48 3.48 20.17
CA ASP A 62 -11.58 3.62 19.21
C ASP A 62 -11.64 5.00 18.53
N ALA A 63 -11.17 6.04 19.21
CA ALA A 63 -11.11 7.40 18.66
C ALA A 63 -9.93 7.65 17.70
N ALA A 64 -8.93 6.76 17.68
CA ALA A 64 -7.70 6.90 16.90
C ALA A 64 -7.31 5.56 16.23
N ALA A 65 -8.28 4.67 15.97
CA ALA A 65 -8.02 3.42 15.29
C ALA A 65 -7.36 3.66 13.93
N PRO A 66 -6.44 2.77 13.49
CA PRO A 66 -5.89 2.85 12.14
C PRO A 66 -7.03 2.96 11.10
N PRO A 67 -6.92 3.86 10.11
CA PRO A 67 -7.98 4.01 9.12
C PRO A 67 -8.17 2.71 8.35
N ARG A 68 -9.41 2.31 8.11
CA ARG A 68 -9.69 1.32 7.08
C ARG A 68 -9.42 1.95 5.73
N VAL A 69 -8.78 1.22 4.84
CA VAL A 69 -8.42 1.74 3.52
C VAL A 69 -8.80 0.76 2.42
N ASP A 70 -9.02 1.28 1.24
CA ASP A 70 -9.30 0.45 0.07
C ASP A 70 -8.01 -0.19 -0.44
N VAL A 71 -6.93 0.59 -0.46
CA VAL A 71 -5.64 0.18 -1.01
C VAL A 71 -4.53 0.45 0.00
N LEU A 72 -3.66 -0.52 0.20
CA LEU A 72 -2.43 -0.36 0.96
C LEU A 72 -1.23 -0.49 0.03
N LYS A 73 -0.41 0.57 -0.11
CA LYS A 73 0.95 0.40 -0.62
C LYS A 73 1.78 -0.22 0.51
N VAL A 74 2.20 -1.46 0.31
CA VAL A 74 2.93 -2.26 1.30
C VAL A 74 4.29 -1.62 1.60
N ALA A 75 4.65 -1.58 2.87
CA ALA A 75 5.89 -0.99 3.36
C ALA A 75 7.13 -1.72 2.80
N HIS A 76 8.21 -0.99 2.64
CA HIS A 76 9.54 -1.47 2.33
C HIS A 76 9.56 -2.48 1.17
N HIS A 77 8.81 -2.20 0.10
CA HIS A 77 8.70 -3.04 -1.10
C HIS A 77 8.32 -4.51 -0.83
N GLY A 78 7.69 -4.79 0.30
CA GLY A 78 7.39 -6.14 0.75
C GLY A 78 8.60 -6.88 1.34
N ALA A 79 9.60 -6.17 1.84
CA ALA A 79 10.71 -6.73 2.57
C ALA A 79 10.26 -7.56 3.78
N ARG A 80 11.10 -8.46 4.25
CA ARG A 80 10.78 -9.27 5.43
C ARG A 80 10.59 -8.41 6.68
N ASN A 81 11.44 -7.40 6.86
CA ASN A 81 11.41 -6.47 7.98
C ASN A 81 10.38 -5.34 7.85
N GLY A 82 9.65 -5.22 6.73
CA GLY A 82 8.49 -4.32 6.63
C GLY A 82 7.30 -4.74 7.48
N GLY A 83 7.30 -5.99 7.95
CA GLY A 83 6.30 -6.53 8.88
C GLY A 83 4.90 -6.66 8.30
N THR A 84 3.97 -7.07 9.14
CA THR A 84 2.55 -7.26 8.79
C THR A 84 1.58 -6.56 9.75
N ALA A 85 2.07 -5.75 10.68
CA ALA A 85 1.24 -5.05 11.64
C ALA A 85 0.25 -4.09 10.97
N VAL A 86 0.74 -3.22 10.09
CA VAL A 86 -0.11 -2.27 9.34
C VAL A 86 -1.09 -2.98 8.42
N PRO A 87 -0.69 -3.93 7.54
CA PRO A 87 -1.64 -4.68 6.71
C PRO A 87 -2.81 -5.29 7.51
N ARG A 88 -2.52 -5.87 8.67
CA ARG A 88 -3.56 -6.45 9.55
C ARG A 88 -4.48 -5.41 10.17
N ALA A 89 -3.94 -4.25 10.52
CA ALA A 89 -4.68 -3.22 11.23
C ALA A 89 -5.64 -2.44 10.31
N VAL A 90 -5.20 -2.13 9.08
CA VAL A 90 -5.97 -1.26 8.17
C VAL A 90 -7.02 -1.99 7.34
N GLY A 91 -6.96 -3.33 7.26
CA GLY A 91 -7.95 -4.15 6.57
C GLY A 91 -8.16 -3.77 5.10
N ALA A 92 -7.06 -3.53 4.38
CA ALA A 92 -7.10 -3.11 2.98
C ALA A 92 -7.77 -4.15 2.08
N ARG A 93 -8.54 -3.67 1.10
CA ARG A 93 -9.18 -4.50 0.07
C ARG A 93 -8.20 -4.95 -1.00
N LEU A 94 -7.10 -4.20 -1.20
CA LEU A 94 -6.01 -4.52 -2.11
C LEU A 94 -4.67 -4.15 -1.50
N HIS A 95 -3.71 -5.06 -1.54
CA HIS A 95 -2.33 -4.82 -1.16
C HIS A 95 -1.49 -4.62 -2.41
N MET A 96 -0.83 -3.46 -2.54
CA MET A 96 0.05 -3.15 -3.66
C MET A 96 1.51 -3.22 -3.22
N VAL A 97 2.31 -4.03 -3.89
CA VAL A 97 3.75 -4.13 -3.68
C VAL A 97 4.46 -3.50 -4.88
N SER A 98 5.12 -2.37 -4.65
CA SER A 98 5.93 -1.67 -5.65
C SER A 98 7.37 -2.17 -5.55
N VAL A 99 7.85 -2.88 -6.55
CA VAL A 99 9.19 -3.49 -6.57
C VAL A 99 9.62 -3.74 -8.02
N GLY A 100 10.90 -3.63 -8.30
CA GLY A 100 11.47 -3.91 -9.62
C GLY A 100 11.52 -5.41 -9.94
N ALA A 101 11.36 -5.80 -11.20
CA ALA A 101 11.44 -7.19 -11.64
C ALA A 101 12.82 -7.81 -11.40
N ASP A 102 13.88 -7.01 -11.58
CA ASP A 102 15.28 -7.44 -11.36
C ASP A 102 15.84 -6.92 -10.03
N ASN A 103 15.00 -6.89 -8.98
CA ASN A 103 15.35 -6.38 -7.67
C ASN A 103 16.45 -7.23 -7.01
N PRO A 104 17.64 -6.67 -6.72
CA PRO A 104 18.75 -7.44 -6.14
C PRO A 104 18.61 -7.68 -4.64
N TYR A 105 17.66 -7.01 -3.96
CA TYR A 105 17.46 -7.12 -2.50
C TYR A 105 16.60 -8.31 -2.09
N GLY A 106 16.08 -9.08 -3.06
CA GLY A 106 15.21 -10.22 -2.79
C GLY A 106 13.79 -9.85 -2.34
N HIS A 107 13.37 -8.63 -2.65
CA HIS A 107 12.00 -8.17 -2.41
C HIS A 107 11.08 -8.52 -3.59
N PRO A 108 9.78 -8.75 -3.33
CA PRO A 108 9.18 -8.91 -2.02
C PRO A 108 9.55 -10.27 -1.41
N HIS A 109 9.71 -10.32 -0.10
CA HIS A 109 10.01 -11.57 0.58
C HIS A 109 8.80 -12.51 0.56
N ARG A 110 9.02 -13.80 0.27
CA ARG A 110 7.94 -14.78 0.10
C ARG A 110 7.00 -14.84 1.30
N ALA A 111 7.53 -14.88 2.52
CA ALA A 111 6.70 -14.94 3.72
C ALA A 111 5.81 -13.71 3.88
N THR A 112 6.28 -12.52 3.46
CA THR A 112 5.49 -11.29 3.44
C THR A 112 4.34 -11.42 2.44
N VAL A 113 4.61 -11.86 1.20
CA VAL A 113 3.58 -12.08 0.18
C VAL A 113 2.56 -13.11 0.63
N ASP A 114 3.00 -14.24 1.22
CA ASP A 114 2.12 -15.29 1.72
C ASP A 114 1.23 -14.76 2.87
N ALA A 115 1.76 -13.88 3.73
CA ALA A 115 1.00 -13.27 4.81
C ALA A 115 -0.04 -12.26 4.28
N LEU A 116 0.33 -11.43 3.30
CA LEU A 116 -0.59 -10.50 2.63
C LEU A 116 -1.71 -11.23 1.89
N GLY A 117 -1.37 -12.32 1.19
CA GLY A 117 -2.34 -13.14 0.45
C GLY A 117 -3.42 -13.77 1.33
N ARG A 118 -3.14 -13.97 2.63
CA ARG A 118 -4.15 -14.41 3.61
C ARG A 118 -5.06 -13.27 4.08
N LEU A 119 -4.66 -12.03 3.89
CA LEU A 119 -5.46 -10.85 4.25
C LEU A 119 -6.33 -10.35 3.09
N GLY A 120 -5.89 -10.57 1.86
CA GLY A 120 -6.62 -10.16 0.66
C GLY A 120 -5.78 -10.21 -0.61
N PRO A 121 -6.32 -9.72 -1.73
CA PRO A 121 -5.62 -9.66 -3.01
C PRO A 121 -4.30 -8.89 -2.92
N VAL A 122 -3.29 -9.39 -3.66
CA VAL A 122 -1.96 -8.77 -3.75
C VAL A 122 -1.62 -8.50 -5.21
N ALA A 123 -1.37 -7.23 -5.54
CA ALA A 123 -0.87 -6.82 -6.85
C ALA A 123 0.61 -6.39 -6.72
N ARG A 124 1.46 -6.83 -7.66
CA ARG A 124 2.92 -6.66 -7.62
C ARG A 124 3.43 -6.09 -8.92
N THR A 125 4.25 -5.03 -8.85
CA THR A 125 4.78 -4.40 -10.08
C THR A 125 5.85 -5.23 -10.78
N ASP A 126 6.59 -6.09 -10.07
CA ASP A 126 7.56 -7.00 -10.67
C ASP A 126 6.93 -8.10 -11.56
N LEU A 127 5.68 -8.48 -11.26
CA LEU A 127 4.94 -9.47 -12.04
C LEU A 127 4.02 -8.85 -13.07
N HIS A 128 3.44 -7.70 -12.75
CA HIS A 128 2.33 -7.12 -13.51
C HIS A 128 2.71 -5.82 -14.25
N GLY A 129 3.92 -5.29 -14.02
CA GLY A 129 4.33 -4.01 -14.57
C GLY A 129 3.62 -2.84 -13.88
N THR A 130 3.30 -1.80 -14.62
CA THR A 130 2.56 -0.65 -14.09
C THR A 130 1.16 -1.07 -13.68
N LEU A 131 0.76 -0.65 -12.48
CA LEU A 131 -0.57 -0.85 -11.94
C LEU A 131 -1.38 0.45 -12.01
N ALA A 132 -2.55 0.40 -12.61
CA ALA A 132 -3.53 1.48 -12.58
C ALA A 132 -4.80 0.97 -11.89
N LEU A 133 -5.40 1.80 -11.04
CA LEU A 133 -6.64 1.46 -10.35
C LEU A 133 -7.78 2.29 -10.91
N THR A 134 -8.92 1.64 -11.11
CA THR A 134 -10.19 2.32 -11.41
C THR A 134 -11.22 1.99 -10.36
N ALA A 135 -12.12 2.93 -10.10
CA ALA A 135 -13.26 2.75 -9.24
C ALA A 135 -14.55 2.84 -10.07
N ALA A 136 -15.47 1.93 -9.82
CA ALA A 136 -16.80 1.93 -10.43
C ALA A 136 -17.88 1.74 -9.37
N ASP A 137 -19.13 2.09 -9.69
CA ASP A 137 -20.27 1.75 -8.84
C ASP A 137 -20.31 0.23 -8.69
N GLY A 138 -20.15 -0.25 -7.47
CA GLY A 138 -20.05 -1.67 -7.18
C GLY A 138 -21.31 -2.22 -6.55
N PRO A 139 -21.52 -3.54 -6.65
CA PRO A 139 -22.61 -4.23 -5.97
C PRO A 139 -22.34 -4.43 -4.47
N ASN A 140 -21.32 -3.72 -3.91
CA ASN A 140 -20.95 -3.88 -2.54
C ASN A 140 -22.06 -3.40 -1.60
N SER A 141 -22.44 -4.27 -0.67
CA SER A 141 -23.53 -4.00 0.30
C SER A 141 -23.20 -2.87 1.28
N ASP A 142 -21.94 -2.45 1.35
CA ASP A 142 -21.45 -1.37 2.20
C ASP A 142 -21.38 -0.01 1.48
N GLY A 143 -21.78 0.04 0.20
CA GLY A 143 -21.75 1.25 -0.63
C GLY A 143 -20.34 1.69 -1.04
N ALA A 144 -19.32 0.85 -0.81
CA ALA A 144 -17.96 1.13 -1.25
C ALA A 144 -17.80 0.86 -2.75
N PRO A 145 -16.99 1.66 -3.48
CA PRO A 145 -16.77 1.46 -4.90
C PRO A 145 -16.07 0.11 -5.17
N GLU A 146 -16.38 -0.50 -6.30
CA GLU A 146 -15.60 -1.62 -6.80
C GLU A 146 -14.25 -1.11 -7.32
N ILE A 147 -13.14 -1.72 -6.86
CA ILE A 147 -11.81 -1.35 -7.28
C ILE A 147 -11.26 -2.43 -8.20
N THR A 148 -10.94 -2.03 -9.42
CA THR A 148 -10.28 -2.90 -10.41
C THR A 148 -8.83 -2.49 -10.59
N ALA A 149 -7.92 -3.44 -10.46
CA ALA A 149 -6.51 -3.24 -10.78
C ALA A 149 -6.25 -3.63 -12.23
N HIS A 150 -5.80 -2.66 -13.02
CA HIS A 150 -5.38 -2.86 -14.40
C HIS A 150 -3.86 -2.96 -14.44
N THR A 151 -3.34 -3.93 -15.21
CA THR A 151 -1.91 -4.16 -15.36
C THR A 151 -1.46 -3.78 -16.75
N VAL A 152 -0.41 -2.96 -16.83
CA VAL A 152 0.28 -2.66 -18.08
C VAL A 152 1.62 -3.38 -18.05
N ARG A 153 1.69 -4.54 -18.67
CA ARG A 153 2.95 -5.26 -18.80
C ARG A 153 3.81 -4.50 -19.83
N PRO A 154 5.04 -4.09 -19.50
CA PRO A 154 5.94 -3.56 -20.52
C PRO A 154 6.15 -4.65 -21.57
N PRO A 155 6.28 -4.30 -22.88
CA PRO A 155 6.62 -5.28 -23.90
C PRO A 155 7.90 -5.98 -23.45
N SER A 156 7.90 -7.32 -23.51
CA SER A 156 9.06 -8.14 -23.20
C SER A 156 10.24 -7.56 -23.97
N SER A 157 11.27 -7.07 -23.28
CA SER A 157 12.49 -6.63 -23.93
C SER A 157 13.04 -7.87 -24.67
N VAL A 158 12.98 -7.82 -26.00
CA VAL A 158 13.71 -8.76 -26.84
C VAL A 158 15.18 -8.55 -26.44
N ARG A 159 15.76 -9.47 -25.69
CA ARG A 159 17.21 -9.52 -25.53
C ARG A 159 17.76 -9.78 -26.91
N THR A 160 18.20 -8.75 -27.61
CA THR A 160 19.14 -8.91 -28.70
C THR A 160 20.45 -9.33 -28.04
N GLY A 161 20.71 -10.63 -28.03
CA GLY A 161 21.99 -11.18 -27.63
C GLY A 161 23.12 -10.64 -28.50
N PRO A 162 24.38 -10.71 -28.00
CA PRO A 162 25.55 -10.26 -28.73
C PRO A 162 25.74 -11.02 -30.04
#